data_609c2cfa9b0db66aba1d0f7be66b0feb
#
_entry.id   609c2cfa9b0db66aba1d0f7be66b0feb
#
_cell.length_a   1.000
_cell.length_b   1.000
_cell.length_c   1.000
_cell.angle_alpha   90.00
_cell.angle_beta   90.00
_cell.angle_gamma   90.00
#
_symmetry.space_group_name_H-M   'P 1'
#
loop_
_entity.id
_entity.type
_entity.pdbx_description
1 polymer ?
#
loop_
_entity_poly.entity_id
_entity_poly.type
_entity_poly.pdbx_seq_one_letter_code
_entity_poly.pdbx_strand_id
1 'polypeptide(L)'
;MELTSVRQLFREKEQFAGQKVTVGGWVRSIRDSKNFGFLVVNDGTFFEPLQVVYAADKLDNYADIAKIGVGAAVIVTGTILETPGAKQPFEMQADEVVVEGTCGPDYPLQKKRHSFEYLRTIAHLRPRTNTFQAVFRVRSLIAYAIHQFFQERDFVYVHTPLITGSDCEGAGEMFQVTTLDLNNVPKNEDGTVDYSQDFFCKPTNLTVSGQLNGETYAMAFKNIYTFGPTFRAENSNTTRHAAEFWMIEPEIAFADLKDDMVLAESMLKYIIRYVLEHAPEEMNFFNSFVDKGLLERLNHVLNSDFGHVTYTEAIKILEEHNDEFDYKVYWGCDLQTEHERYLTEKVFKRPVFVTDYPKEIKAFYMKLNEDGKTVAAMDCLVPGIGEIIGGSQREDSLELLEQRMDELGLNKEDYGFYLDLRKYGSASHAGFGLGFERCVMYLTGMGNIRDVIPFPRTVKNCEL
;
A
#
# COMPACT_ATOMS: atom_id res chain seq x y z
N MET A 1 -14.76 32.42 4.22
CA MET A 1 -15.00 31.90 5.58
C MET A 1 -13.78 31.07 5.93
N GLU A 2 -13.13 31.37 7.04
CA GLU A 2 -12.01 30.59 7.54
C GLU A 2 -12.55 29.48 8.45
N LEU A 3 -12.26 28.21 8.10
CA LEU A 3 -12.67 27.05 8.87
C LEU A 3 -11.50 26.55 9.72
N THR A 4 -11.75 26.34 11.01
CA THR A 4 -10.81 25.67 11.91
C THR A 4 -10.99 24.15 11.76
N SER A 5 -9.88 23.41 11.56
CA SER A 5 -9.95 21.96 11.48
C SER A 5 -10.11 21.31 12.85
N VAL A 6 -10.80 20.16 12.89
CA VAL A 6 -10.92 19.36 14.12
C VAL A 6 -9.55 18.93 14.62
N ARG A 7 -8.60 18.66 13.71
CA ARG A 7 -7.20 18.34 14.05
C ARG A 7 -6.53 19.47 14.86
N GLN A 8 -6.71 20.72 14.44
CA GLN A 8 -6.16 21.88 15.18
C GLN A 8 -6.75 21.96 16.58
N LEU A 9 -8.07 21.79 16.71
CA LEU A 9 -8.74 21.83 18.02
C LEU A 9 -8.18 20.78 18.99
N PHE A 10 -7.89 19.54 18.50
CA PHE A 10 -7.33 18.51 19.36
C PHE A 10 -5.84 18.72 19.69
N ARG A 11 -5.05 19.23 18.75
CA ARG A 11 -3.61 19.41 18.94
C ARG A 11 -3.25 20.68 19.71
N GLU A 12 -4.05 21.72 19.57
CA GLU A 12 -3.82 23.03 20.15
C GLU A 12 -4.95 23.44 21.12
N LYS A 13 -5.55 22.44 21.79
CA LYS A 13 -6.76 22.60 22.62
C LYS A 13 -6.69 23.75 23.62
N GLU A 14 -5.52 24.01 24.21
CA GLU A 14 -5.31 25.07 25.18
C GLU A 14 -5.46 26.47 24.54
N GLN A 15 -5.11 26.62 23.26
CA GLN A 15 -5.25 27.89 22.54
C GLN A 15 -6.71 28.18 22.16
N PHE A 16 -7.50 27.10 21.97
CA PHE A 16 -8.91 27.23 21.56
C PHE A 16 -9.90 27.24 22.71
N ALA A 17 -9.48 26.94 23.94
CA ALA A 17 -10.35 26.95 25.10
C ALA A 17 -10.96 28.38 25.30
N GLY A 18 -12.31 28.43 25.30
CA GLY A 18 -13.08 29.70 25.38
C GLY A 18 -13.11 30.50 24.08
N GLN A 19 -12.50 30.02 22.98
CA GLN A 19 -12.48 30.72 21.70
C GLN A 19 -13.72 30.35 20.88
N LYS A 20 -14.21 31.33 20.12
CA LYS A 20 -15.25 31.11 19.12
C LYS A 20 -14.61 30.73 17.79
N VAL A 21 -14.99 29.58 17.24
CA VAL A 21 -14.46 29.03 15.98
C VAL A 21 -15.59 28.52 15.07
N THR A 22 -15.27 28.34 13.79
CA THR A 22 -16.18 27.77 12.82
C THR A 22 -15.58 26.48 12.25
N VAL A 23 -16.36 25.39 12.28
CA VAL A 23 -15.97 24.06 11.79
C VAL A 23 -17.00 23.58 10.76
N GLY A 24 -16.52 23.10 9.62
CA GLY A 24 -17.36 22.43 8.62
C GLY A 24 -17.13 20.93 8.64
N GLY A 25 -18.18 20.12 8.52
CA GLY A 25 -18.00 18.66 8.51
C GLY A 25 -19.32 17.90 8.29
N TRP A 26 -19.23 16.59 8.47
CA TRP A 26 -20.36 15.68 8.29
C TRP A 26 -20.83 15.08 9.61
N VAL A 27 -22.15 15.02 9.78
CA VAL A 27 -22.81 14.47 10.98
C VAL A 27 -22.61 12.97 11.05
N ARG A 28 -21.99 12.51 12.14
CA ARG A 28 -21.78 11.08 12.46
C ARG A 28 -22.89 10.52 13.35
N SER A 29 -23.38 11.33 14.25
CA SER A 29 -24.55 11.00 15.04
C SER A 29 -25.24 12.27 15.51
N ILE A 30 -26.54 12.16 15.77
CA ILE A 30 -27.36 13.20 16.36
C ILE A 30 -28.15 12.62 17.51
N ARG A 31 -28.32 13.39 18.56
CA ARG A 31 -29.22 13.09 19.69
C ARG A 31 -29.92 14.36 20.09
N ASP A 32 -31.23 14.29 20.16
CA ASP A 32 -32.10 15.36 20.67
C ASP A 32 -32.58 15.02 22.08
N SER A 33 -32.63 16.02 22.98
CA SER A 33 -33.14 15.92 24.37
C SER A 33 -34.21 16.98 24.63
N LYS A 34 -34.93 17.44 23.63
CA LYS A 34 -36.03 18.43 23.59
C LYS A 34 -35.61 19.88 23.79
N ASN A 35 -34.74 20.20 24.75
CA ASN A 35 -34.25 21.57 25.01
C ASN A 35 -32.82 21.80 24.52
N PHE A 36 -32.06 20.74 24.38
CA PHE A 36 -30.70 20.75 23.81
C PHE A 36 -30.43 19.41 23.14
N GLY A 37 -29.42 19.37 22.29
CA GLY A 37 -29.02 18.15 21.60
C GLY A 37 -27.52 18.10 21.37
N PHE A 38 -27.07 16.96 20.85
CA PHE A 38 -25.67 16.71 20.52
C PHE A 38 -25.55 16.34 19.04
N LEU A 39 -24.65 17.03 18.34
CA LEU A 39 -24.14 16.62 17.05
C LEU A 39 -22.72 16.11 17.21
N VAL A 40 -22.41 15.00 16.58
CA VAL A 40 -21.03 14.53 16.44
C VAL A 40 -20.61 14.82 15.02
N VAL A 41 -19.68 15.73 14.84
CA VAL A 41 -19.23 16.25 13.53
C VAL A 41 -17.81 15.74 13.27
N ASN A 42 -17.60 15.19 12.08
CA ASN A 42 -16.28 14.80 11.61
C ASN A 42 -15.95 15.56 10.33
N ASP A 43 -14.85 16.28 10.32
CA ASP A 43 -14.37 17.06 9.17
C ASP A 43 -13.37 16.31 8.30
N GLY A 44 -13.04 15.06 8.65
CA GLY A 44 -12.05 14.24 7.95
C GLY A 44 -10.58 14.57 8.29
N THR A 45 -10.29 15.63 9.04
CA THR A 45 -8.90 16.02 9.36
C THR A 45 -8.30 15.26 10.53
N PHE A 46 -9.13 14.72 11.41
CA PHE A 46 -8.71 13.99 12.59
C PHE A 46 -9.57 12.72 12.80
N PHE A 47 -9.02 11.72 13.49
CA PHE A 47 -9.75 10.47 13.75
C PHE A 47 -10.90 10.68 14.72
N GLU A 48 -10.66 11.37 15.84
CA GLU A 48 -11.69 11.69 16.82
C GLU A 48 -12.58 12.84 16.29
N PRO A 49 -13.92 12.69 16.37
CA PRO A 49 -14.85 13.72 15.93
C PRO A 49 -15.04 14.81 16.99
N LEU A 50 -15.56 15.96 16.56
CA LEU A 50 -15.99 17.04 17.44
C LEU A 50 -17.41 16.78 17.96
N GLN A 51 -17.61 16.84 19.27
CA GLN A 51 -18.93 16.94 19.89
C GLN A 51 -19.40 18.39 19.91
N VAL A 52 -20.59 18.60 19.36
CA VAL A 52 -21.26 19.91 19.35
C VAL A 52 -22.55 19.83 20.18
N VAL A 53 -22.73 20.74 21.11
CA VAL A 53 -23.96 20.94 21.86
C VAL A 53 -24.77 22.05 21.18
N TYR A 54 -26.00 21.80 20.84
CA TYR A 54 -26.92 22.79 20.31
C TYR A 54 -28.14 22.92 21.20
N ALA A 55 -28.61 24.14 21.42
CA ALA A 55 -29.66 24.44 22.41
C ALA A 55 -30.83 25.21 21.80
N ALA A 56 -32.05 24.89 22.23
CA ALA A 56 -33.29 25.45 21.69
C ALA A 56 -33.47 26.93 22.02
N ASP A 57 -32.87 27.41 23.10
CA ASP A 57 -32.90 28.81 23.54
C ASP A 57 -31.88 29.70 22.77
N LYS A 58 -30.98 29.11 22.02
CA LYS A 58 -29.94 29.80 21.26
C LYS A 58 -30.13 29.75 19.76
N LEU A 59 -30.79 28.72 19.23
CA LEU A 59 -30.87 28.44 17.80
C LEU A 59 -32.30 28.43 17.30
N ASP A 60 -32.65 29.43 16.48
CA ASP A 60 -33.98 29.52 15.87
C ASP A 60 -34.36 28.30 15.02
N ASN A 61 -33.35 27.65 14.41
CA ASN A 61 -33.50 26.44 13.60
C ASN A 61 -33.31 25.12 14.36
N TYR A 62 -33.36 25.13 15.69
CA TYR A 62 -33.20 23.93 16.53
C TYR A 62 -34.03 22.73 16.07
N ALA A 63 -35.32 22.95 15.76
CA ALA A 63 -36.21 21.87 15.36
C ALA A 63 -35.83 21.25 14.01
N ASP A 64 -35.19 21.98 13.13
CA ASP A 64 -34.69 21.48 11.84
C ASP A 64 -33.39 20.73 12.03
N ILE A 65 -32.47 21.25 12.85
CA ILE A 65 -31.21 20.56 13.21
C ILE A 65 -31.51 19.19 13.84
N ALA A 66 -32.50 19.11 14.72
CA ALA A 66 -32.88 17.85 15.37
C ALA A 66 -33.36 16.75 14.39
N LYS A 67 -33.70 17.12 13.15
CA LYS A 67 -34.21 16.21 12.11
C LYS A 67 -33.19 15.88 11.01
N ILE A 68 -32.00 16.55 10.98
CA ILE A 68 -31.01 16.24 9.97
C ILE A 68 -30.52 14.80 10.11
N GLY A 69 -30.31 14.14 8.98
CA GLY A 69 -29.84 12.75 8.95
C GLY A 69 -28.34 12.61 9.26
N VAL A 70 -27.94 11.42 9.68
CA VAL A 70 -26.52 11.03 9.67
C VAL A 70 -26.00 11.14 8.25
N GLY A 71 -24.80 11.73 8.09
CA GLY A 71 -24.21 12.00 6.78
C GLY A 71 -24.50 13.41 6.24
N ALA A 72 -25.40 14.19 6.86
CA ALA A 72 -25.63 15.58 6.48
C ALA A 72 -24.37 16.43 6.64
N ALA A 73 -24.18 17.40 5.77
CA ALA A 73 -23.09 18.36 5.83
C ALA A 73 -23.53 19.60 6.61
N VAL A 74 -22.71 20.06 7.56
CA VAL A 74 -22.99 21.20 8.42
C VAL A 74 -21.79 22.11 8.55
N ILE A 75 -22.06 23.42 8.72
CA ILE A 75 -21.08 24.40 9.22
C ILE A 75 -21.58 24.85 10.58
N VAL A 76 -20.74 24.72 11.59
CA VAL A 76 -21.06 25.07 12.99
C VAL A 76 -20.14 26.16 13.46
N THR A 77 -20.68 27.25 13.94
CA THR A 77 -19.95 28.31 14.66
C THR A 77 -20.32 28.26 16.14
N GLY A 78 -19.33 28.24 16.99
CA GLY A 78 -19.56 28.13 18.44
C GLY A 78 -18.30 28.26 19.27
N THR A 79 -18.46 28.24 20.59
CA THR A 79 -17.39 28.36 21.57
C THR A 79 -16.91 27.01 22.04
N ILE A 80 -15.59 26.80 22.05
CA ILE A 80 -14.95 25.59 22.58
C ILE A 80 -14.90 25.66 24.11
N LEU A 81 -15.48 24.66 24.75
CA LEU A 81 -15.47 24.52 26.22
C LEU A 81 -14.76 23.23 26.62
N GLU A 82 -13.84 23.34 27.58
CA GLU A 82 -13.20 22.17 28.18
C GLU A 82 -14.20 21.35 28.98
N THR A 83 -14.10 20.02 28.88
CA THR A 83 -14.96 19.08 29.60
C THR A 83 -14.11 18.12 30.44
N PRO A 84 -13.50 18.64 31.54
CA PRO A 84 -12.65 17.82 32.40
C PRO A 84 -13.45 16.67 33.01
N GLY A 85 -12.94 15.44 32.85
CA GLY A 85 -13.60 14.21 33.32
C GLY A 85 -14.62 13.58 32.37
N ALA A 86 -14.94 14.22 31.24
CA ALA A 86 -15.71 13.60 30.16
C ALA A 86 -14.84 12.71 29.27
N LYS A 87 -15.48 11.93 28.39
CA LYS A 87 -14.77 11.08 27.43
C LYS A 87 -13.95 11.90 26.43
N GLN A 88 -14.51 13.03 25.97
CA GLN A 88 -13.82 13.99 25.10
C GLN A 88 -13.21 15.13 25.94
N PRO A 89 -12.06 15.70 25.54
CA PRO A 89 -11.38 16.75 26.29
C PRO A 89 -12.11 18.10 26.25
N PHE A 90 -12.94 18.33 25.22
CA PHE A 90 -13.71 19.56 25.03
C PHE A 90 -14.96 19.27 24.19
N GLU A 91 -15.87 20.21 24.16
CA GLU A 91 -17.02 20.25 23.26
C GLU A 91 -17.22 21.67 22.73
N MET A 92 -17.96 21.81 21.63
CA MET A 92 -18.37 23.09 21.09
C MET A 92 -19.79 23.44 21.51
N GLN A 93 -20.00 24.59 22.11
CA GLN A 93 -21.34 25.16 22.32
C GLN A 93 -21.73 25.97 21.08
N ALA A 94 -22.69 25.47 20.33
CA ALA A 94 -23.08 26.10 19.06
C ALA A 94 -23.84 27.42 19.28
N ASP A 95 -23.40 28.46 18.56
CA ASP A 95 -24.13 29.73 18.41
C ASP A 95 -24.87 29.81 17.08
N GLU A 96 -24.40 29.04 16.08
CA GLU A 96 -24.98 28.94 14.75
C GLU A 96 -24.72 27.57 14.15
N VAL A 97 -25.70 26.97 13.50
CA VAL A 97 -25.58 25.74 12.70
C VAL A 97 -26.25 25.97 11.36
N VAL A 98 -25.45 25.93 10.30
CA VAL A 98 -25.90 25.98 8.92
C VAL A 98 -25.88 24.59 8.34
N VAL A 99 -27.02 24.16 7.79
CA VAL A 99 -27.12 22.87 7.08
C VAL A 99 -26.79 23.09 5.60
N GLU A 100 -25.59 22.72 5.18
CA GLU A 100 -25.13 22.84 3.79
C GLU A 100 -25.76 21.78 2.88
N GLY A 101 -25.93 20.57 3.39
CA GLY A 101 -26.51 19.47 2.65
C GLY A 101 -27.25 18.49 3.55
N THR A 102 -28.50 18.21 3.22
CA THR A 102 -29.32 17.23 3.94
C THR A 102 -28.94 15.80 3.55
N CYS A 103 -29.27 14.84 4.41
CA CYS A 103 -29.08 13.42 4.13
C CYS A 103 -30.39 12.66 4.43
N GLY A 104 -30.89 11.92 3.44
CA GLY A 104 -32.14 11.19 3.55
C GLY A 104 -32.04 9.91 4.37
N PRO A 105 -33.20 9.30 4.72
CA PRO A 105 -33.26 8.07 5.49
C PRO A 105 -32.72 6.85 4.73
N ASP A 106 -32.56 6.93 3.43
CA ASP A 106 -31.99 5.93 2.52
C ASP A 106 -30.44 5.90 2.52
N TYR A 107 -29.80 6.82 3.28
CA TYR A 107 -28.34 6.83 3.42
C TYR A 107 -27.80 5.47 3.89
N PRO A 108 -26.94 4.81 3.11
CA PRO A 108 -26.57 3.40 3.36
C PRO A 108 -25.72 3.20 4.61
N LEU A 109 -24.98 4.23 5.06
CA LEU A 109 -24.13 4.16 6.25
C LEU A 109 -24.87 4.58 7.53
N GLN A 110 -26.00 3.94 7.79
CA GLN A 110 -26.75 4.13 9.03
C GLN A 110 -25.94 3.65 10.26
N LYS A 111 -26.36 4.10 11.46
CA LYS A 111 -25.70 3.76 12.74
C LYS A 111 -25.85 2.26 13.09
N LYS A 112 -25.17 1.40 12.34
CA LYS A 112 -25.07 -0.05 12.56
C LYS A 112 -23.69 -0.54 12.09
N ARG A 113 -23.31 -1.73 12.50
CA ARG A 113 -22.10 -2.38 11.99
C ARG A 113 -22.35 -2.83 10.53
N HIS A 114 -21.41 -2.49 9.65
CA HIS A 114 -21.39 -2.93 8.25
C HIS A 114 -20.25 -3.92 8.04
N SER A 115 -20.47 -4.96 7.24
CA SER A 115 -19.38 -5.87 6.83
C SER A 115 -18.48 -5.22 5.79
N PHE A 116 -17.25 -5.68 5.70
CA PHE A 116 -16.32 -5.17 4.66
C PHE A 116 -16.79 -5.52 3.26
N GLU A 117 -17.41 -6.69 3.05
CA GLU A 117 -18.02 -7.09 1.78
C GLU A 117 -19.08 -6.07 1.32
N TYR A 118 -19.98 -5.70 2.23
CA TYR A 118 -20.97 -4.66 1.93
C TYR A 118 -20.32 -3.30 1.61
N LEU A 119 -19.32 -2.90 2.40
CA LEU A 119 -18.64 -1.61 2.20
C LEU A 119 -17.86 -1.55 0.87
N ARG A 120 -17.42 -2.69 0.33
CA ARG A 120 -16.83 -2.76 -1.02
C ARG A 120 -17.84 -2.44 -2.12
N THR A 121 -19.12 -2.78 -1.94
CA THR A 121 -20.17 -2.46 -2.92
C THR A 121 -20.53 -0.97 -2.98
N ILE A 122 -20.12 -0.21 -1.96
CA ILE A 122 -20.29 1.24 -1.86
C ILE A 122 -18.94 1.94 -1.63
N ALA A 123 -17.95 1.59 -2.43
CA ALA A 123 -16.56 2.05 -2.26
C ALA A 123 -16.44 3.58 -2.18
N HIS A 124 -17.28 4.32 -2.89
CA HIS A 124 -17.35 5.79 -2.88
C HIS A 124 -17.87 6.39 -1.56
N LEU A 125 -18.59 5.63 -0.74
CA LEU A 125 -19.12 6.10 0.56
C LEU A 125 -18.34 5.52 1.75
N ARG A 126 -17.68 4.37 1.61
CA ARG A 126 -16.97 3.71 2.71
C ARG A 126 -15.90 4.58 3.41
N PRO A 127 -15.26 5.60 2.76
CA PRO A 127 -14.36 6.52 3.46
C PRO A 127 -15.01 7.32 4.58
N ARG A 128 -16.35 7.41 4.59
CA ARG A 128 -17.09 8.03 5.68
C ARG A 128 -17.20 7.17 6.95
N THR A 129 -16.72 5.93 6.94
CA THR A 129 -16.65 5.06 8.13
C THR A 129 -15.34 5.27 8.90
N ASN A 130 -15.33 5.01 10.21
CA ASN A 130 -14.11 5.16 11.02
C ASN A 130 -12.98 4.26 10.51
N THR A 131 -13.28 3.00 10.16
CA THR A 131 -12.29 2.06 9.67
C THR A 131 -11.59 2.57 8.41
N PHE A 132 -12.35 3.00 7.41
CA PHE A 132 -11.77 3.44 6.15
C PHE A 132 -11.18 4.85 6.21
N GLN A 133 -11.65 5.70 7.11
CA GLN A 133 -10.93 6.94 7.43
C GLN A 133 -9.53 6.63 7.99
N ALA A 134 -9.45 5.72 8.96
CA ALA A 134 -8.17 5.31 9.53
C ALA A 134 -7.26 4.68 8.47
N VAL A 135 -7.77 3.72 7.68
CA VAL A 135 -6.98 3.04 6.62
C VAL A 135 -6.40 4.05 5.63
N PHE A 136 -7.23 4.92 5.05
CA PHE A 136 -6.75 5.82 4.00
C PHE A 136 -5.91 6.97 4.53
N ARG A 137 -6.09 7.37 5.78
CA ARG A 137 -5.18 8.30 6.45
C ARG A 137 -3.81 7.66 6.67
N VAL A 138 -3.75 6.45 7.21
CA VAL A 138 -2.49 5.72 7.41
C VAL A 138 -1.83 5.40 6.07
N ARG A 139 -2.59 5.00 5.04
CA ARG A 139 -2.08 4.83 3.66
C ARG A 139 -1.38 6.10 3.16
N SER A 140 -2.00 7.27 3.36
CA SER A 140 -1.41 8.56 2.97
C SER A 140 -0.10 8.85 3.72
N LEU A 141 -0.06 8.59 5.03
CA LEU A 141 1.15 8.77 5.85
C LEU A 141 2.27 7.82 5.46
N ILE A 142 1.96 6.56 5.15
CA ILE A 142 2.95 5.58 4.67
C ILE A 142 3.58 6.07 3.36
N ALA A 143 2.77 6.56 2.41
CA ALA A 143 3.28 7.08 1.14
C ALA A 143 4.24 8.26 1.37
N TYR A 144 3.87 9.19 2.25
CA TYR A 144 4.75 10.31 2.60
C TYR A 144 6.03 9.85 3.30
N ALA A 145 5.93 8.93 4.26
CA ALA A 145 7.09 8.37 4.97
C ALA A 145 8.09 7.69 4.02
N ILE A 146 7.61 6.97 3.00
CA ILE A 146 8.45 6.35 1.98
C ILE A 146 9.21 7.42 1.18
N HIS A 147 8.52 8.45 0.69
CA HIS A 147 9.18 9.54 -0.02
C HIS A 147 10.21 10.24 0.89
N GLN A 148 9.86 10.52 2.14
CA GLN A 148 10.76 11.17 3.09
C GLN A 148 11.99 10.30 3.36
N PHE A 149 11.82 8.99 3.58
CA PHE A 149 12.92 8.04 3.79
C PHE A 149 13.97 8.10 2.68
N PHE A 150 13.53 8.06 1.43
CA PHE A 150 14.43 8.08 0.28
C PHE A 150 15.04 9.45 0.02
N GLN A 151 14.25 10.52 0.12
CA GLN A 151 14.74 11.89 -0.11
C GLN A 151 15.78 12.32 0.94
N GLU A 152 15.62 11.94 2.20
CA GLU A 152 16.61 12.19 3.26
C GLU A 152 17.93 11.42 3.07
N ARG A 153 17.97 10.47 2.12
CA ARG A 153 19.15 9.64 1.77
C ARG A 153 19.68 9.91 0.37
N ASP A 154 19.31 11.06 -0.20
CA ASP A 154 19.75 11.50 -1.54
C ASP A 154 19.36 10.54 -2.68
N PHE A 155 18.27 9.79 -2.55
CA PHE A 155 17.70 9.02 -3.65
C PHE A 155 16.92 9.92 -4.59
N VAL A 156 17.04 9.66 -5.89
CA VAL A 156 16.27 10.35 -6.93
C VAL A 156 14.98 9.57 -7.22
N TYR A 157 13.84 10.23 -7.10
CA TYR A 157 12.56 9.67 -7.53
C TYR A 157 12.45 9.69 -9.05
N VAL A 158 12.20 8.54 -9.65
CA VAL A 158 12.13 8.37 -11.11
C VAL A 158 10.74 7.93 -11.53
N HIS A 159 10.17 8.67 -12.50
CA HIS A 159 8.97 8.25 -13.20
C HIS A 159 9.34 7.29 -14.33
N THR A 160 9.00 6.02 -14.18
CA THR A 160 9.15 5.02 -15.23
C THR A 160 7.85 4.87 -16.02
N PRO A 161 7.91 4.46 -17.31
CA PRO A 161 6.72 4.33 -18.14
C PRO A 161 5.71 3.32 -17.61
N LEU A 162 4.43 3.66 -17.66
CA LEU A 162 3.34 2.72 -17.35
C LEU A 162 2.93 1.91 -18.59
N ILE A 163 3.10 2.47 -19.79
CA ILE A 163 2.90 1.76 -21.05
C ILE A 163 4.27 1.34 -21.55
N THR A 164 4.46 0.06 -21.76
CA THR A 164 5.75 -0.53 -22.13
C THR A 164 5.62 -1.53 -23.26
N GLY A 165 6.70 -1.68 -24.05
CA GLY A 165 6.84 -2.76 -25.03
C GLY A 165 7.67 -3.95 -24.53
N SER A 166 8.16 -3.92 -23.27
CA SER A 166 8.97 -5.00 -22.67
C SER A 166 8.30 -5.58 -21.44
N ASP A 167 8.51 -6.86 -21.19
CA ASP A 167 8.08 -7.56 -19.97
C ASP A 167 9.23 -7.64 -18.98
N CYS A 168 9.11 -6.96 -17.84
CA CYS A 168 10.15 -6.94 -16.81
C CYS A 168 10.43 -8.32 -16.21
N GLU A 169 9.42 -9.15 -16.06
CA GLU A 169 9.54 -10.48 -15.43
C GLU A 169 9.77 -11.61 -16.46
N GLY A 170 9.57 -11.31 -17.75
CA GLY A 170 9.79 -12.25 -18.85
C GLY A 170 8.72 -13.34 -19.00
N ALA A 171 7.67 -13.32 -18.21
CA ALA A 171 6.56 -14.30 -18.23
C ALA A 171 5.27 -13.73 -17.62
N GLY A 172 5.16 -12.40 -17.47
CA GLY A 172 4.02 -11.75 -16.81
C GLY A 172 2.76 -11.78 -17.67
N GLU A 173 1.61 -12.04 -17.07
CA GLU A 173 0.32 -11.79 -17.69
C GLU A 173 0.05 -10.27 -17.69
N MET A 174 0.22 -9.64 -18.85
CA MET A 174 0.11 -8.19 -19.00
C MET A 174 -1.21 -7.77 -19.62
N PHE A 175 -1.77 -6.65 -19.16
CA PHE A 175 -2.87 -5.99 -19.85
C PHE A 175 -2.37 -5.31 -21.12
N GLN A 176 -2.97 -5.64 -22.25
CA GLN A 176 -2.64 -5.00 -23.53
C GLN A 176 -3.24 -3.59 -23.61
N VAL A 177 -2.44 -2.64 -24.12
CA VAL A 177 -2.87 -1.28 -24.44
C VAL A 177 -2.94 -1.14 -25.96
N THR A 178 -4.13 -0.84 -26.49
CA THR A 178 -4.35 -0.69 -27.92
C THR A 178 -5.45 0.34 -28.22
N THR A 179 -5.33 1.00 -29.35
CA THR A 179 -6.36 1.88 -29.93
C THR A 179 -7.07 1.25 -31.14
N LEU A 180 -6.71 0.01 -31.50
CA LEU A 180 -7.35 -0.72 -32.58
C LEU A 180 -8.82 -1.03 -32.23
N ASP A 181 -9.68 -0.97 -33.24
CA ASP A 181 -11.08 -1.41 -33.10
C ASP A 181 -11.13 -2.94 -32.94
N LEU A 182 -11.47 -3.42 -31.78
CA LEU A 182 -11.57 -4.85 -31.50
C LEU A 182 -12.64 -5.59 -32.30
N ASN A 183 -13.62 -4.87 -32.90
CA ASN A 183 -14.61 -5.44 -33.80
C ASN A 183 -14.08 -5.58 -35.24
N ASN A 184 -13.01 -4.86 -35.59
CA ASN A 184 -12.43 -4.85 -36.92
C ASN A 184 -10.90 -4.72 -36.85
N VAL A 185 -10.26 -5.71 -36.24
CA VAL A 185 -8.80 -5.73 -36.03
C VAL A 185 -8.10 -5.88 -37.38
N PRO A 186 -7.21 -4.95 -37.79
CA PRO A 186 -6.40 -5.08 -38.98
C PRO A 186 -5.43 -6.26 -38.85
N LYS A 187 -5.22 -6.98 -39.97
CA LYS A 187 -4.40 -8.18 -40.01
C LYS A 187 -3.39 -8.15 -41.13
N ASN A 188 -2.23 -8.72 -40.86
CA ASN A 188 -1.21 -9.07 -41.83
C ASN A 188 -1.66 -10.22 -42.73
N GLU A 189 -0.92 -10.50 -43.80
CA GLU A 189 -1.18 -11.59 -44.75
C GLU A 189 -1.17 -12.98 -44.06
N ASP A 190 -0.39 -13.13 -42.98
CA ASP A 190 -0.30 -14.38 -42.20
C ASP A 190 -1.41 -14.53 -41.13
N GLY A 191 -2.32 -13.55 -41.06
CA GLY A 191 -3.44 -13.53 -40.11
C GLY A 191 -3.13 -12.99 -38.73
N THR A 192 -1.89 -12.60 -38.46
CA THR A 192 -1.51 -11.90 -37.21
C THR A 192 -2.04 -10.46 -37.21
N VAL A 193 -2.10 -9.84 -36.02
CA VAL A 193 -2.54 -8.45 -35.88
C VAL A 193 -1.52 -7.51 -36.52
N ASP A 194 -1.99 -6.59 -37.39
CA ASP A 194 -1.17 -5.54 -37.95
C ASP A 194 -1.05 -4.35 -36.98
N TYR A 195 -0.10 -4.42 -36.07
CA TYR A 195 0.18 -3.36 -35.12
C TYR A 195 0.77 -2.09 -35.72
N SER A 196 1.17 -2.07 -37.00
CA SER A 196 1.62 -0.85 -37.66
C SER A 196 0.51 0.21 -37.73
N GLN A 197 -0.75 -0.21 -37.59
CA GLN A 197 -1.94 0.67 -37.55
C GLN A 197 -2.35 1.07 -36.12
N ASP A 198 -1.69 0.53 -35.09
CA ASP A 198 -1.93 0.92 -33.71
C ASP A 198 -1.16 2.21 -33.35
N PHE A 199 -1.53 2.84 -32.22
CA PHE A 199 -0.97 4.13 -31.79
C PHE A 199 0.56 4.15 -31.72
N PHE A 200 1.16 3.11 -31.16
CA PHE A 200 2.63 2.99 -31.00
C PHE A 200 3.30 2.20 -32.13
N CYS A 201 2.57 1.80 -33.13
CA CYS A 201 3.04 0.97 -34.27
C CYS A 201 3.71 -0.35 -33.83
N LYS A 202 3.43 -0.83 -32.63
CA LYS A 202 3.89 -2.10 -32.06
C LYS A 202 3.00 -2.54 -30.89
N PRO A 203 3.04 -3.82 -30.49
CA PRO A 203 2.36 -4.27 -29.28
C PRO A 203 2.85 -3.51 -28.06
N THR A 204 1.94 -3.05 -27.22
CA THR A 204 2.24 -2.39 -25.95
C THR A 204 1.32 -2.88 -24.85
N ASN A 205 1.81 -2.81 -23.61
CA ASN A 205 1.12 -3.33 -22.43
C ASN A 205 1.25 -2.35 -21.26
N LEU A 206 0.41 -2.53 -20.23
CA LEU A 206 0.64 -1.92 -18.94
C LEU A 206 1.77 -2.64 -18.21
N THR A 207 2.64 -1.89 -17.57
CA THR A 207 3.85 -2.42 -16.92
C THR A 207 3.54 -3.29 -15.70
N VAL A 208 4.34 -4.33 -15.48
CA VAL A 208 4.33 -5.15 -14.26
C VAL A 208 5.35 -4.67 -13.22
N SER A 209 6.30 -3.79 -13.60
CA SER A 209 7.35 -3.22 -12.75
C SER A 209 8.06 -2.07 -13.45
N GLY A 210 8.52 -1.10 -12.69
CA GLY A 210 9.38 -0.01 -13.17
C GLY A 210 10.88 -0.33 -13.12
N GLN A 211 11.27 -1.51 -12.65
CA GLN A 211 12.65 -1.87 -12.32
C GLN A 211 13.63 -1.69 -13.48
N LEU A 212 13.38 -2.32 -14.65
CA LEU A 212 14.36 -2.29 -15.75
C LEU A 212 14.65 -0.86 -16.23
N ASN A 213 13.63 -0.02 -16.30
CA ASN A 213 13.80 1.40 -16.62
C ASN A 213 14.46 2.17 -15.46
N GLY A 214 14.16 1.80 -14.21
CA GLY A 214 14.78 2.38 -13.00
C GLY A 214 16.29 2.11 -12.97
N GLU A 215 16.74 0.91 -13.29
CA GLU A 215 18.16 0.56 -13.35
C GLU A 215 18.96 1.46 -14.31
N THR A 216 18.35 1.94 -15.41
CA THR A 216 19.03 2.87 -16.31
C THR A 216 19.40 4.18 -15.61
N TYR A 217 18.56 4.65 -14.72
CA TYR A 217 18.80 5.85 -13.92
C TYR A 217 19.74 5.60 -12.74
N ALA A 218 19.71 4.41 -12.14
CA ALA A 218 20.66 4.02 -11.09
C ALA A 218 22.11 4.05 -11.63
N MET A 219 22.33 3.67 -12.90
CA MET A 219 23.63 3.74 -13.56
C MET A 219 24.12 5.18 -13.83
N ALA A 220 23.30 6.19 -13.56
CA ALA A 220 23.65 7.60 -13.71
C ALA A 220 23.59 8.38 -12.39
N PHE A 221 22.60 8.09 -11.54
CA PHE A 221 22.32 8.80 -10.29
C PHE A 221 22.75 8.04 -9.04
N LYS A 222 23.27 6.81 -9.18
CA LYS A 222 23.69 5.91 -8.11
C LYS A 222 22.51 5.32 -7.32
N ASN A 223 21.68 6.14 -6.69
CA ASN A 223 20.57 5.72 -5.86
C ASN A 223 19.27 6.32 -6.40
N ILE A 224 18.34 5.49 -6.81
CA ILE A 224 17.02 5.90 -7.29
C ILE A 224 15.92 5.08 -6.63
N TYR A 225 14.70 5.55 -6.74
CA TYR A 225 13.53 4.73 -6.45
C TYR A 225 12.37 5.09 -7.39
N THR A 226 11.54 4.08 -7.68
CA THR A 226 10.22 4.29 -8.27
C THR A 226 9.17 4.20 -7.16
N PHE A 227 8.05 4.85 -7.35
CA PHE A 227 6.84 4.69 -6.57
C PHE A 227 5.67 4.91 -7.52
N GLY A 228 5.17 3.86 -8.09
CA GLY A 228 4.18 3.95 -9.16
C GLY A 228 3.26 2.75 -9.27
N PRO A 229 2.15 2.92 -10.00
CA PRO A 229 1.21 1.84 -10.27
C PRO A 229 1.86 0.76 -11.15
N THR A 230 1.52 -0.48 -10.82
CA THR A 230 1.86 -1.68 -11.59
C THR A 230 0.60 -2.50 -11.83
N PHE A 231 0.61 -3.32 -12.88
CA PHE A 231 -0.57 -4.00 -13.36
C PHE A 231 -0.24 -5.47 -13.65
N ARG A 232 -1.09 -6.38 -13.16
CA ARG A 232 -0.96 -7.81 -13.44
C ARG A 232 -2.32 -8.39 -13.82
N ALA A 233 -2.38 -9.05 -14.97
CA ALA A 233 -3.62 -9.64 -15.51
C ALA A 233 -3.87 -11.07 -15.00
N GLU A 234 -3.12 -11.52 -14.01
CA GLU A 234 -3.24 -12.84 -13.42
C GLU A 234 -4.67 -13.13 -12.93
N ASN A 235 -5.20 -14.29 -13.29
CA ASN A 235 -6.52 -14.73 -12.84
C ASN A 235 -6.46 -15.27 -11.39
N SER A 236 -6.00 -14.45 -10.47
CA SER A 236 -5.86 -14.78 -9.05
C SER A 236 -6.92 -14.05 -8.22
N ASN A 237 -7.74 -14.80 -7.48
CA ASN A 237 -8.80 -14.27 -6.62
C ASN A 237 -8.53 -14.49 -5.14
N THR A 238 -7.35 -14.11 -4.68
CA THR A 238 -6.95 -14.20 -3.26
C THR A 238 -7.19 -12.89 -2.52
N THR A 239 -6.98 -12.91 -1.23
CA THR A 239 -7.03 -11.69 -0.38
C THR A 239 -5.82 -10.77 -0.55
N ARG A 240 -4.81 -11.18 -1.31
CA ARG A 240 -3.52 -10.48 -1.45
C ARG A 240 -3.22 -10.02 -2.87
N HIS A 241 -4.06 -10.35 -3.86
CA HIS A 241 -3.87 -10.01 -5.26
C HIS A 241 -4.88 -8.97 -5.72
N ALA A 242 -4.38 -7.97 -6.42
CA ALA A 242 -5.14 -6.98 -7.16
C ALA A 242 -4.53 -6.83 -8.56
N ALA A 243 -5.35 -6.47 -9.54
CA ALA A 243 -4.89 -6.27 -10.93
C ALA A 243 -4.13 -4.94 -11.10
N GLU A 244 -4.40 -3.97 -10.23
CA GLU A 244 -3.73 -2.68 -10.14
C GLU A 244 -3.31 -2.45 -8.68
N PHE A 245 -2.03 -2.17 -8.47
CA PHE A 245 -1.44 -1.89 -7.16
C PHE A 245 -0.19 -1.02 -7.34
N TRP A 246 0.42 -0.57 -6.24
CA TRP A 246 1.60 0.29 -6.30
C TRP A 246 2.84 -0.44 -5.82
N MET A 247 3.96 -0.21 -6.51
CA MET A 247 5.27 -0.75 -6.11
C MET A 247 6.21 0.39 -5.75
N ILE A 248 7.03 0.15 -4.73
CA ILE A 248 8.19 0.95 -4.39
C ILE A 248 9.43 0.12 -4.74
N GLU A 249 10.23 0.62 -5.67
CA GLU A 249 11.34 -0.14 -6.25
C GLU A 249 12.61 0.72 -6.25
N PRO A 250 13.40 0.71 -5.16
CA PRO A 250 14.72 1.33 -5.13
C PRO A 250 15.73 0.48 -5.90
N GLU A 251 16.69 1.16 -6.53
CA GLU A 251 17.88 0.57 -7.17
C GLU A 251 19.12 1.34 -6.70
N ILE A 252 20.12 0.61 -6.22
CA ILE A 252 21.36 1.15 -5.68
C ILE A 252 22.57 0.61 -6.43
N ALA A 253 23.36 1.50 -7.03
CA ALA A 253 24.59 1.15 -7.73
C ALA A 253 25.79 1.06 -6.76
N PHE A 254 26.79 0.27 -7.15
CA PHE A 254 27.98 -0.06 -6.33
C PHE A 254 27.59 -0.76 -5.01
N ALA A 255 26.58 -1.59 -5.07
CA ALA A 255 26.00 -2.29 -3.93
C ALA A 255 25.80 -3.79 -4.24
N ASP A 256 25.85 -4.60 -3.21
CA ASP A 256 25.58 -6.03 -3.26
C ASP A 256 24.23 -6.39 -2.59
N LEU A 257 23.92 -7.69 -2.50
CA LEU A 257 22.71 -8.19 -1.87
C LEU A 257 22.62 -7.80 -0.38
N LYS A 258 23.76 -7.71 0.31
CA LYS A 258 23.79 -7.35 1.73
C LYS A 258 23.41 -5.88 1.94
N ASP A 259 23.91 -4.99 1.08
CA ASP A 259 23.55 -3.57 1.11
C ASP A 259 22.04 -3.38 0.86
N ASP A 260 21.48 -4.18 -0.06
CA ASP A 260 20.06 -4.18 -0.37
C ASP A 260 19.19 -4.61 0.82
N MET A 261 19.57 -5.68 1.52
CA MET A 261 18.92 -6.13 2.75
C MET A 261 18.97 -5.07 3.87
N VAL A 262 20.09 -4.38 4.03
CA VAL A 262 20.24 -3.29 5.02
C VAL A 262 19.31 -2.12 4.68
N LEU A 263 19.18 -1.77 3.41
CA LEU A 263 18.27 -0.72 2.96
C LEU A 263 16.80 -1.12 3.21
N ALA A 264 16.43 -2.35 2.88
CA ALA A 264 15.09 -2.89 3.06
C ALA A 264 14.66 -2.91 4.54
N GLU A 265 15.51 -3.41 5.43
CA GLU A 265 15.27 -3.40 6.89
C GLU A 265 15.12 -1.97 7.42
N SER A 266 16.02 -1.08 7.02
CA SER A 266 16.00 0.33 7.44
C SER A 266 14.72 1.04 7.02
N MET A 267 14.28 0.80 5.78
CA MET A 267 13.04 1.39 5.23
C MET A 267 11.81 0.88 5.99
N LEU A 268 11.69 -0.42 6.19
CA LEU A 268 10.54 -1.01 6.87
C LEU A 268 10.43 -0.50 8.31
N LYS A 269 11.54 -0.45 9.04
CA LYS A 269 11.59 0.09 10.40
C LYS A 269 11.26 1.59 10.44
N TYR A 270 11.72 2.36 9.46
CA TYR A 270 11.40 3.78 9.35
C TYR A 270 9.89 4.01 9.17
N ILE A 271 9.28 3.28 8.25
CA ILE A 271 7.84 3.39 7.97
C ILE A 271 7.01 3.03 9.21
N ILE A 272 7.34 1.93 9.88
CA ILE A 272 6.64 1.49 11.11
C ILE A 272 6.73 2.59 12.17
N ARG A 273 7.93 3.10 12.46
CA ARG A 273 8.14 4.17 13.45
C ARG A 273 7.35 5.41 13.10
N TYR A 274 7.44 5.84 11.85
CA TYR A 274 6.75 7.03 11.37
C TYR A 274 5.23 6.96 11.59
N VAL A 275 4.61 5.83 11.24
CA VAL A 275 3.16 5.64 11.42
C VAL A 275 2.76 5.60 12.90
N LEU A 276 3.53 4.90 13.74
CA LEU A 276 3.27 4.84 15.18
C LEU A 276 3.35 6.22 15.85
N GLU A 277 4.25 7.09 15.39
CA GLU A 277 4.44 8.45 15.90
C GLU A 277 3.38 9.45 15.39
N HIS A 278 2.94 9.32 14.13
CA HIS A 278 2.11 10.33 13.46
C HIS A 278 0.62 9.98 13.34
N ALA A 279 0.25 8.74 13.63
CA ALA A 279 -1.13 8.26 13.61
C ALA A 279 -1.50 7.40 14.83
N PRO A 280 -1.18 7.81 16.07
CA PRO A 280 -1.42 6.99 17.25
C PRO A 280 -2.91 6.66 17.47
N GLU A 281 -3.82 7.55 17.14
CA GLU A 281 -5.26 7.37 17.27
C GLU A 281 -5.76 6.25 16.35
N GLU A 282 -5.38 6.31 15.07
CA GLU A 282 -5.72 5.30 14.06
C GLU A 282 -5.09 3.96 14.42
N MET A 283 -3.84 3.93 14.84
CA MET A 283 -3.14 2.69 15.22
C MET A 283 -3.74 2.03 16.46
N ASN A 284 -4.15 2.81 17.45
CA ASN A 284 -4.90 2.31 18.61
C ASN A 284 -6.27 1.74 18.20
N PHE A 285 -6.95 2.38 17.24
CA PHE A 285 -8.20 1.87 16.69
C PHE A 285 -7.99 0.53 16.00
N PHE A 286 -6.99 0.38 15.14
CA PHE A 286 -6.69 -0.88 14.47
C PHE A 286 -6.38 -1.99 15.48
N ASN A 287 -5.54 -1.71 16.48
CA ASN A 287 -5.20 -2.67 17.53
C ASN A 287 -6.41 -3.13 18.34
N SER A 288 -7.39 -2.24 18.54
CA SER A 288 -8.57 -2.53 19.35
C SER A 288 -9.68 -3.25 18.57
N PHE A 289 -9.86 -2.93 17.29
CA PHE A 289 -11.07 -3.31 16.54
C PHE A 289 -10.79 -4.12 15.27
N VAL A 290 -9.55 -4.16 14.77
CA VAL A 290 -9.20 -4.85 13.53
C VAL A 290 -8.31 -6.05 13.83
N ASP A 291 -7.16 -5.82 14.48
CA ASP A 291 -6.14 -6.86 14.73
C ASP A 291 -5.56 -6.68 16.14
N LYS A 292 -6.09 -7.43 17.09
CA LYS A 292 -5.57 -7.45 18.47
C LYS A 292 -4.15 -7.97 18.50
N GLY A 293 -3.23 -7.19 19.06
CA GLY A 293 -1.79 -7.51 19.08
C GLY A 293 -0.99 -6.85 17.95
N LEU A 294 -1.63 -6.03 17.10
CA LEU A 294 -0.98 -5.29 16.03
C LEU A 294 0.19 -4.43 16.55
N LEU A 295 -0.05 -3.63 17.58
CA LEU A 295 0.99 -2.75 18.14
C LEU A 295 2.14 -3.53 18.76
N GLU A 296 1.87 -4.65 19.43
CA GLU A 296 2.90 -5.53 19.98
C GLU A 296 3.77 -6.09 18.86
N ARG A 297 3.16 -6.61 17.80
CA ARG A 297 3.87 -7.16 16.63
C ARG A 297 4.72 -6.10 15.93
N LEU A 298 4.18 -4.90 15.67
CA LEU A 298 4.93 -3.84 15.02
C LEU A 298 6.10 -3.34 15.88
N ASN A 299 5.92 -3.19 17.18
CA ASN A 299 7.00 -2.83 18.10
C ASN A 299 8.05 -3.93 18.19
N HIS A 300 7.66 -5.19 18.14
CA HIS A 300 8.60 -6.31 18.08
C HIS A 300 9.49 -6.25 16.83
N VAL A 301 8.88 -6.04 15.65
CA VAL A 301 9.63 -5.87 14.39
C VAL A 301 10.57 -4.67 14.45
N LEU A 302 10.10 -3.54 14.97
CA LEU A 302 10.90 -2.32 15.09
C LEU A 302 12.17 -2.50 15.95
N ASN A 303 12.08 -3.33 16.98
CA ASN A 303 13.15 -3.55 17.96
C ASN A 303 13.97 -4.83 17.73
N SER A 304 13.62 -5.63 16.72
CA SER A 304 14.35 -6.87 16.38
C SER A 304 15.39 -6.61 15.28
N ASP A 305 16.53 -7.27 15.35
CA ASP A 305 17.38 -7.48 14.19
C ASP A 305 16.75 -8.55 13.30
N PHE A 306 16.73 -8.35 11.99
CA PHE A 306 16.17 -9.33 11.08
C PHE A 306 17.06 -10.57 10.99
N GLY A 307 16.44 -11.74 10.94
CA GLY A 307 17.15 -13.01 10.73
C GLY A 307 17.61 -13.16 9.29
N HIS A 308 18.58 -14.04 9.08
CA HIS A 308 19.08 -14.40 7.76
C HIS A 308 19.14 -15.92 7.65
N VAL A 309 18.69 -16.46 6.53
CA VAL A 309 18.73 -17.89 6.21
C VAL A 309 18.79 -18.05 4.70
N THR A 310 19.58 -18.98 4.19
CA THR A 310 19.55 -19.32 2.77
C THR A 310 18.29 -20.14 2.46
N TYR A 311 17.81 -20.07 1.22
CA TYR A 311 16.69 -20.89 0.77
C TYR A 311 16.96 -22.39 1.03
N THR A 312 18.17 -22.87 0.75
CA THR A 312 18.53 -24.26 0.98
C THR A 312 18.43 -24.68 2.44
N GLU A 313 18.84 -23.80 3.38
CA GLU A 313 18.69 -24.04 4.82
C GLU A 313 17.22 -23.94 5.26
N ALA A 314 16.48 -22.96 4.73
CA ALA A 314 15.05 -22.81 5.00
C ALA A 314 14.26 -24.06 4.56
N ILE A 315 14.54 -24.58 3.38
CA ILE A 315 13.93 -25.83 2.90
C ILE A 315 14.21 -26.99 3.86
N LYS A 316 15.44 -27.17 4.32
CA LYS A 316 15.78 -28.24 5.28
C LYS A 316 14.97 -28.13 6.58
N ILE A 317 14.85 -26.92 7.10
CA ILE A 317 14.05 -26.66 8.31
C ILE A 317 12.59 -27.02 8.08
N LEU A 318 12.04 -26.59 6.93
CA LEU A 318 10.63 -26.83 6.59
C LEU A 318 10.33 -28.30 6.27
N GLU A 319 11.26 -29.03 5.64
CA GLU A 319 11.12 -30.47 5.34
C GLU A 319 10.96 -31.31 6.62
N GLU A 320 11.59 -30.93 7.73
CA GLU A 320 11.44 -31.60 9.04
C GLU A 320 10.00 -31.49 9.58
N HIS A 321 9.22 -30.51 9.09
CA HIS A 321 7.84 -30.23 9.50
C HIS A 321 6.83 -30.39 8.35
N ASN A 322 7.19 -31.09 7.31
CA ASN A 322 6.41 -31.19 6.08
C ASN A 322 4.99 -31.72 6.31
N ASP A 323 4.77 -32.51 7.36
CA ASP A 323 3.45 -33.05 7.72
C ASP A 323 2.47 -31.96 8.21
N GLU A 324 2.98 -30.82 8.66
CA GLU A 324 2.17 -29.69 9.14
C GLU A 324 1.64 -28.80 8.01
N PHE A 325 2.14 -28.97 6.77
CA PHE A 325 1.82 -28.08 5.64
C PHE A 325 0.84 -28.73 4.66
N ASP A 326 -0.06 -27.91 4.11
CA ASP A 326 -0.95 -28.31 3.03
C ASP A 326 -0.14 -28.53 1.73
N TYR A 327 0.80 -27.63 1.44
CA TYR A 327 1.72 -27.72 0.32
C TYR A 327 3.07 -28.28 0.78
N LYS A 328 3.47 -29.43 0.22
CA LYS A 328 4.73 -30.09 0.60
C LYS A 328 5.93 -29.33 0.06
N VAL A 329 6.92 -29.17 0.92
CA VAL A 329 8.17 -28.47 0.62
C VAL A 329 9.18 -29.46 0.04
N TYR A 330 9.90 -29.02 -0.97
CA TYR A 330 11.06 -29.69 -1.56
C TYR A 330 11.98 -28.63 -2.20
N TRP A 331 13.24 -28.95 -2.37
CA TRP A 331 14.19 -28.01 -2.98
C TRP A 331 13.78 -27.68 -4.43
N GLY A 332 13.64 -26.41 -4.74
CA GLY A 332 13.17 -25.90 -6.05
C GLY A 332 11.68 -25.53 -6.09
N CYS A 333 10.92 -25.74 -5.00
CA CYS A 333 9.53 -25.29 -4.93
C CYS A 333 9.44 -23.78 -4.56
N ASP A 334 8.37 -23.12 -5.01
CA ASP A 334 8.00 -21.81 -4.49
C ASP A 334 7.48 -21.93 -3.06
N LEU A 335 8.02 -21.10 -2.15
CA LEU A 335 7.53 -21.01 -0.79
C LEU A 335 6.12 -20.42 -0.78
N GLN A 336 5.20 -21.12 -0.10
CA GLN A 336 3.85 -20.63 0.11
C GLN A 336 3.76 -19.83 1.41
N THR A 337 2.74 -19.02 1.55
CA THR A 337 2.50 -18.20 2.75
C THR A 337 2.59 -18.98 4.06
N GLU A 338 2.14 -20.24 4.08
CA GLU A 338 2.24 -21.09 5.28
C GLU A 338 3.69 -21.38 5.67
N HIS A 339 4.56 -21.61 4.68
CA HIS A 339 6.00 -21.83 4.89
C HIS A 339 6.70 -20.54 5.39
N GLU A 340 6.41 -19.41 4.77
CA GLU A 340 6.95 -18.10 5.15
C GLU A 340 6.58 -17.70 6.57
N ARG A 341 5.29 -17.91 6.93
CA ARG A 341 4.82 -17.67 8.29
C ARG A 341 5.41 -18.64 9.30
N TYR A 342 5.60 -19.89 8.93
CA TYR A 342 6.26 -20.86 9.80
C TYR A 342 7.70 -20.41 10.14
N LEU A 343 8.47 -19.96 9.15
CA LEU A 343 9.80 -19.43 9.37
C LEU A 343 9.78 -18.22 10.31
N THR A 344 8.90 -17.24 10.06
CA THR A 344 8.87 -15.99 10.83
C THR A 344 8.22 -16.12 12.21
N GLU A 345 7.19 -16.98 12.37
CA GLU A 345 6.41 -17.08 13.61
C GLU A 345 6.84 -18.21 14.53
N LYS A 346 7.37 -19.32 13.99
CA LYS A 346 7.75 -20.51 14.76
C LYS A 346 9.26 -20.63 14.92
N VAL A 347 10.02 -20.50 13.83
CA VAL A 347 11.46 -20.73 13.80
C VAL A 347 12.21 -19.50 14.33
N PHE A 348 12.17 -18.39 13.59
CA PHE A 348 12.96 -17.19 13.92
C PHE A 348 12.26 -16.26 14.91
N LYS A 349 10.94 -16.30 14.99
CA LYS A 349 10.08 -15.42 15.83
C LYS A 349 10.37 -13.93 15.63
N ARG A 350 10.73 -13.55 14.41
CA ARG A 350 11.08 -12.19 13.98
C ARG A 350 11.08 -12.14 12.45
N PRO A 351 11.17 -10.95 11.83
CA PRO A 351 11.40 -10.87 10.39
C PRO A 351 12.67 -11.60 9.98
N VAL A 352 12.66 -12.18 8.78
CA VAL A 352 13.77 -12.96 8.25
C VAL A 352 13.96 -12.70 6.76
N PHE A 353 15.21 -12.54 6.33
CA PHE A 353 15.59 -12.59 4.94
C PHE A 353 15.90 -14.03 4.56
N VAL A 354 15.23 -14.52 3.51
CA VAL A 354 15.57 -15.77 2.84
C VAL A 354 16.33 -15.41 1.57
N THR A 355 17.52 -15.99 1.38
CA THR A 355 18.42 -15.62 0.28
C THR A 355 18.80 -16.83 -0.57
N ASP A 356 19.46 -16.57 -1.70
CA ASP A 356 20.09 -17.60 -2.55
C ASP A 356 19.10 -18.66 -3.04
N TYR A 357 18.08 -18.18 -3.73
CA TYR A 357 17.05 -19.03 -4.32
C TYR A 357 17.53 -19.78 -5.56
N PRO A 358 16.90 -20.95 -5.88
CA PRO A 358 17.15 -21.62 -7.14
C PRO A 358 16.88 -20.71 -8.35
N LYS A 359 17.78 -20.70 -9.32
CA LYS A 359 17.67 -19.83 -10.51
C LYS A 359 16.40 -20.12 -11.35
N GLU A 360 15.89 -21.34 -11.28
CA GLU A 360 14.74 -21.80 -12.08
C GLU A 360 13.43 -21.12 -11.68
N ILE A 361 13.34 -20.66 -10.41
CA ILE A 361 12.12 -20.02 -9.86
C ILE A 361 12.27 -18.51 -9.69
N LYS A 362 13.32 -17.91 -10.21
CA LYS A 362 13.59 -16.47 -10.11
C LYS A 362 13.86 -15.84 -11.49
N ALA A 363 13.68 -14.53 -11.58
CA ALA A 363 13.76 -13.77 -12.83
C ALA A 363 15.16 -13.77 -13.46
N PHE A 364 15.22 -13.51 -14.75
CA PHE A 364 16.43 -13.59 -15.58
C PHE A 364 17.54 -12.63 -15.20
N TYR A 365 17.19 -11.47 -14.63
CA TYR A 365 18.13 -10.39 -14.31
C TYR A 365 18.87 -10.57 -13.00
N MET A 366 18.54 -11.58 -12.21
CA MET A 366 19.16 -11.80 -10.91
C MET A 366 20.56 -12.41 -11.06
N LYS A 367 21.52 -11.90 -10.27
CA LYS A 367 22.91 -12.32 -10.32
C LYS A 367 23.06 -13.80 -9.99
N LEU A 368 23.70 -14.54 -10.91
CA LEU A 368 24.03 -15.94 -10.71
C LEU A 368 25.14 -16.08 -9.63
N ASN A 369 24.93 -16.93 -8.65
CA ASN A 369 25.94 -17.25 -7.64
C ASN A 369 27.03 -18.18 -8.22
N GLU A 370 28.17 -18.29 -7.53
CA GLU A 370 29.32 -19.09 -7.96
C GLU A 370 28.99 -20.60 -8.09
N ASP A 371 27.96 -21.07 -7.42
CA ASP A 371 27.50 -22.47 -7.50
C ASP A 371 26.82 -22.81 -8.84
N GLY A 372 26.49 -21.79 -9.65
CA GLY A 372 25.79 -21.93 -10.93
C GLY A 372 24.35 -22.43 -10.85
N LYS A 373 23.79 -22.57 -9.65
CA LYS A 373 22.44 -23.13 -9.37
C LYS A 373 21.52 -22.13 -8.70
N THR A 374 22.07 -21.25 -7.88
CA THR A 374 21.30 -20.25 -7.14
C THR A 374 21.59 -18.85 -7.64
N VAL A 375 20.71 -17.93 -7.32
CA VAL A 375 20.85 -16.50 -7.62
C VAL A 375 20.84 -15.67 -6.34
N ALA A 376 21.52 -14.55 -6.33
CA ALA A 376 21.59 -13.59 -5.22
C ALA A 376 20.27 -12.83 -5.08
N ALA A 377 19.19 -13.59 -4.85
CA ALA A 377 17.86 -13.07 -4.55
C ALA A 377 17.65 -12.98 -3.04
N MET A 378 16.73 -12.12 -2.61
CA MET A 378 16.25 -12.06 -1.24
C MET A 378 14.76 -11.84 -1.19
N ASP A 379 14.07 -12.51 -0.27
CA ASP A 379 12.71 -12.18 0.14
C ASP A 379 12.73 -11.82 1.63
N CYS A 380 12.19 -10.65 1.98
CA CYS A 380 11.98 -10.24 3.36
C CYS A 380 10.62 -10.73 3.83
N LEU A 381 10.62 -11.65 4.77
CA LEU A 381 9.43 -12.23 5.36
C LEU A 381 9.14 -11.58 6.71
N VAL A 382 7.87 -11.25 6.97
CA VAL A 382 7.44 -10.69 8.25
C VAL A 382 6.33 -11.52 8.88
N PRO A 383 6.24 -11.57 10.23
CA PRO A 383 5.16 -12.28 10.92
C PRO A 383 3.77 -11.78 10.50
N GLY A 384 2.85 -12.70 10.29
CA GLY A 384 1.45 -12.40 9.95
C GLY A 384 1.14 -12.28 8.46
N ILE A 385 2.11 -11.86 7.64
CA ILE A 385 1.88 -11.68 6.20
C ILE A 385 2.76 -12.58 5.32
N GLY A 386 3.96 -12.94 5.76
CA GLY A 386 4.97 -13.60 4.92
C GLY A 386 5.78 -12.58 4.12
N GLU A 387 6.03 -12.85 2.85
CA GLU A 387 6.79 -11.96 1.98
C GLU A 387 6.15 -10.56 1.87
N ILE A 388 6.93 -9.54 2.18
CA ILE A 388 6.57 -8.12 2.06
C ILE A 388 7.49 -7.38 1.08
N ILE A 389 8.73 -7.80 0.94
CA ILE A 389 9.74 -7.27 0.02
C ILE A 389 10.41 -8.45 -0.69
N GLY A 390 10.53 -8.34 -2.02
CA GLY A 390 11.36 -9.22 -2.84
C GLY A 390 12.42 -8.42 -3.58
N GLY A 391 13.67 -8.90 -3.63
CA GLY A 391 14.76 -8.17 -4.27
C GLY A 391 15.91 -9.07 -4.72
N SER A 392 16.93 -8.46 -5.29
CA SER A 392 18.15 -9.18 -5.67
C SER A 392 19.31 -8.24 -5.96
N GLN A 393 20.51 -8.77 -5.90
CA GLN A 393 21.60 -8.22 -6.68
C GLN A 393 21.34 -8.53 -8.15
N ARG A 394 21.64 -7.57 -9.02
CA ARG A 394 21.38 -7.67 -10.47
C ARG A 394 22.60 -8.26 -11.18
N GLU A 395 22.36 -9.04 -12.23
CA GLU A 395 23.47 -9.57 -13.05
C GLU A 395 24.19 -8.42 -13.79
N ASP A 396 25.46 -8.25 -13.48
CA ASP A 396 26.34 -7.20 -14.02
C ASP A 396 27.25 -7.68 -15.16
N SER A 397 27.29 -9.00 -15.41
CA SER A 397 27.98 -9.60 -16.55
C SER A 397 27.04 -9.66 -17.77
N LEU A 398 27.45 -9.03 -18.88
CA LEU A 398 26.71 -9.11 -20.13
C LEU A 398 26.57 -10.55 -20.63
N GLU A 399 27.66 -11.33 -20.57
CA GLU A 399 27.69 -12.71 -21.06
C GLU A 399 26.73 -13.62 -20.28
N LEU A 400 26.72 -13.52 -18.93
CA LEU A 400 25.83 -14.33 -18.08
C LEU A 400 24.38 -13.91 -18.23
N LEU A 401 24.12 -12.59 -18.38
CA LEU A 401 22.78 -12.08 -18.61
C LEU A 401 22.21 -12.57 -19.97
N GLU A 402 23.00 -12.48 -21.04
CA GLU A 402 22.62 -12.99 -22.36
C GLU A 402 22.39 -14.49 -22.36
N GLN A 403 23.26 -15.25 -21.69
CA GLN A 403 23.08 -16.69 -21.52
C GLN A 403 21.76 -17.02 -20.81
N ARG A 404 21.44 -16.29 -19.74
CA ARG A 404 20.21 -16.51 -19.00
C ARG A 404 18.97 -16.17 -19.83
N MET A 405 19.02 -15.11 -20.63
CA MET A 405 17.95 -14.77 -21.57
C MET A 405 17.76 -15.86 -22.63
N ASP A 406 18.84 -16.44 -23.15
CA ASP A 406 18.78 -17.56 -24.11
C ASP A 406 18.16 -18.81 -23.48
N GLU A 407 18.53 -19.15 -22.23
CA GLU A 407 17.95 -20.27 -21.49
C GLU A 407 16.43 -20.14 -21.33
N LEU A 408 15.91 -18.93 -21.19
CA LEU A 408 14.50 -18.61 -21.02
C LEU A 408 13.77 -18.30 -22.33
N GLY A 409 14.49 -18.26 -23.46
CA GLY A 409 13.90 -17.99 -24.78
C GLY A 409 13.45 -16.53 -24.96
N LEU A 410 14.04 -15.58 -24.23
CA LEU A 410 13.70 -14.15 -24.31
C LEU A 410 14.29 -13.54 -25.58
N ASN A 411 13.52 -12.67 -26.24
CA ASN A 411 13.99 -11.92 -27.39
C ASN A 411 14.88 -10.75 -26.94
N LYS A 412 16.19 -10.84 -27.17
CA LYS A 412 17.17 -9.82 -26.74
C LYS A 412 16.96 -8.45 -27.40
N GLU A 413 16.29 -8.38 -28.54
CA GLU A 413 16.00 -7.10 -29.21
C GLU A 413 15.07 -6.22 -28.36
N ASP A 414 14.14 -6.83 -27.62
CA ASP A 414 13.21 -6.12 -26.75
C ASP A 414 13.89 -5.54 -25.50
N TYR A 415 15.09 -6.05 -25.17
CA TYR A 415 15.88 -5.67 -23.99
C TYR A 415 17.22 -4.98 -24.37
N GLY A 416 17.36 -4.51 -25.60
CA GLY A 416 18.61 -3.88 -26.07
C GLY A 416 19.11 -2.76 -25.15
N PHE A 417 18.21 -1.88 -24.67
CA PHE A 417 18.52 -0.82 -23.73
C PHE A 417 19.06 -1.35 -22.38
N TYR A 418 18.57 -2.48 -21.93
CA TYR A 418 18.95 -3.11 -20.67
C TYR A 418 20.32 -3.80 -20.78
N LEU A 419 20.61 -4.46 -21.92
CA LEU A 419 21.91 -5.03 -22.23
C LEU A 419 22.99 -3.95 -22.37
N ASP A 420 22.65 -2.77 -22.90
CA ASP A 420 23.57 -1.64 -23.02
C ASP A 420 24.12 -1.17 -21.67
N LEU A 421 23.37 -1.31 -20.58
CA LEU A 421 23.85 -1.00 -19.22
C LEU A 421 25.05 -1.87 -18.81
N ARG A 422 25.19 -3.07 -19.40
CA ARG A 422 26.30 -3.99 -19.12
C ARG A 422 27.48 -3.75 -20.07
N LYS A 423 27.22 -3.13 -21.22
CA LYS A 423 28.26 -2.76 -22.19
C LYS A 423 28.95 -1.44 -21.84
N TYR A 424 28.21 -0.49 -21.31
CA TYR A 424 28.66 0.90 -21.15
C TYR A 424 28.77 1.28 -19.67
N GLY A 425 29.82 0.79 -18.99
CA GLY A 425 30.12 1.14 -17.62
C GLY A 425 29.29 0.36 -16.59
N SER A 426 29.22 -0.96 -16.80
CA SER A 426 28.56 -1.87 -15.85
C SER A 426 29.10 -1.70 -14.43
N ALA A 427 28.21 -1.67 -13.46
CA ALA A 427 28.55 -1.64 -12.05
C ALA A 427 27.70 -2.68 -11.30
N SER A 428 28.26 -3.23 -10.22
CA SER A 428 27.47 -4.01 -9.27
C SER A 428 26.31 -3.16 -8.75
N HIS A 429 25.08 -3.68 -8.77
CA HIS A 429 23.92 -2.99 -8.28
C HIS A 429 22.87 -3.96 -7.79
N ALA A 430 21.99 -3.47 -6.93
CA ALA A 430 20.96 -4.26 -6.29
C ALA A 430 19.70 -3.41 -6.08
N GLY A 431 18.58 -4.06 -5.87
CA GLY A 431 17.33 -3.40 -5.62
C GLY A 431 16.23 -4.36 -5.22
N PHE A 432 15.13 -3.81 -4.74
CA PHE A 432 14.00 -4.61 -4.29
C PHE A 432 12.66 -3.97 -4.67
N GLY A 433 11.59 -4.73 -4.55
CA GLY A 433 10.22 -4.26 -4.65
C GLY A 433 9.47 -4.43 -3.34
N LEU A 434 8.86 -3.34 -2.83
CA LEU A 434 7.88 -3.36 -1.77
C LEU A 434 6.49 -3.15 -2.35
N GLY A 435 5.60 -4.13 -2.20
CA GLY A 435 4.18 -3.95 -2.50
C GLY A 435 3.53 -2.99 -1.52
N PHE A 436 3.11 -1.82 -2.01
CA PHE A 436 2.58 -0.76 -1.14
C PHE A 436 1.34 -1.22 -0.37
N GLU A 437 0.43 -1.90 -1.04
CA GLU A 437 -0.79 -2.40 -0.42
C GLU A 437 -0.53 -3.48 0.62
N ARG A 438 0.44 -4.37 0.39
CA ARG A 438 0.86 -5.34 1.42
C ARG A 438 1.43 -4.64 2.65
N CYS A 439 2.22 -3.57 2.45
CA CYS A 439 2.72 -2.74 3.53
C CYS A 439 1.58 -2.08 4.32
N VAL A 440 0.58 -1.51 3.63
CA VAL A 440 -0.60 -0.93 4.29
C VAL A 440 -1.40 -1.98 5.05
N MET A 441 -1.63 -3.16 4.46
CA MET A 441 -2.28 -4.30 5.16
C MET A 441 -1.51 -4.68 6.43
N TYR A 442 -0.19 -4.78 6.32
CA TYR A 442 0.68 -5.14 7.44
C TYR A 442 0.60 -4.15 8.60
N LEU A 443 0.66 -2.85 8.31
CA LEU A 443 0.63 -1.81 9.33
C LEU A 443 -0.77 -1.56 9.92
N THR A 444 -1.83 -1.88 9.20
CA THR A 444 -3.21 -1.66 9.66
C THR A 444 -3.90 -2.91 10.22
N GLY A 445 -3.33 -4.10 9.98
CA GLY A 445 -3.95 -5.38 10.30
C GLY A 445 -5.12 -5.75 9.39
N MET A 446 -5.34 -5.02 8.29
CA MET A 446 -6.41 -5.33 7.33
C MET A 446 -6.12 -6.63 6.58
N GLY A 447 -7.07 -7.54 6.60
CA GLY A 447 -6.89 -8.91 6.06
C GLY A 447 -7.12 -9.05 4.55
N ASN A 448 -7.49 -7.98 3.84
CA ASN A 448 -7.80 -8.06 2.40
C ASN A 448 -7.32 -6.81 1.66
N ILE A 449 -6.58 -7.02 0.58
CA ILE A 449 -6.01 -5.96 -0.26
C ILE A 449 -7.09 -4.98 -0.80
N ARG A 450 -8.31 -5.48 -1.06
CA ARG A 450 -9.44 -4.66 -1.50
C ARG A 450 -9.86 -3.59 -0.49
N ASP A 451 -9.45 -3.75 0.77
CA ASP A 451 -9.82 -2.85 1.86
C ASP A 451 -8.74 -1.80 2.15
N VAL A 452 -7.62 -1.85 1.44
CA VAL A 452 -6.54 -0.84 1.54
C VAL A 452 -6.33 -0.06 0.24
N ILE A 453 -7.12 -0.36 -0.78
CA ILE A 453 -7.16 0.35 -2.07
C ILE A 453 -8.48 1.14 -2.12
N PRO A 454 -8.46 2.45 -2.45
CA PRO A 454 -9.71 3.25 -2.54
C PRO A 454 -10.76 2.64 -3.46
N PHE A 455 -10.37 2.29 -4.69
CA PHE A 455 -11.20 1.67 -5.72
C PHE A 455 -10.47 0.45 -6.28
N PRO A 456 -10.60 -0.74 -5.68
CA PRO A 456 -9.80 -1.90 -6.04
C PRO A 456 -10.16 -2.45 -7.42
N ARG A 457 -9.13 -2.75 -8.22
CA ARG A 457 -9.25 -3.46 -9.49
C ARG A 457 -8.83 -4.91 -9.27
N THR A 458 -9.74 -5.83 -9.46
CA THR A 458 -9.51 -7.27 -9.28
C THR A 458 -10.24 -8.06 -10.34
N VAL A 459 -9.98 -9.35 -10.43
CA VAL A 459 -10.69 -10.24 -11.36
C VAL A 459 -12.21 -10.03 -11.25
N LYS A 460 -12.86 -9.76 -12.37
CA LYS A 460 -14.30 -9.49 -12.51
C LYS A 460 -14.81 -8.26 -11.73
N ASN A 461 -13.92 -7.35 -11.31
CA ASN A 461 -14.32 -6.13 -10.63
C ASN A 461 -13.53 -4.91 -11.12
N CYS A 462 -14.24 -3.99 -11.77
CA CYS A 462 -13.74 -2.69 -12.24
C CYS A 462 -14.77 -1.58 -11.97
N GLU A 463 -15.56 -1.74 -10.90
CA GLU A 463 -16.62 -0.82 -10.53
C GLU A 463 -16.04 0.43 -9.84
N LEU A 464 -16.59 1.64 -10.24
CA LEU A 464 -16.28 3.01 -9.75
C LEU A 464 -14.89 3.51 -10.09
#